data_93ad5b9dafa0cc892ca0067eaf74b459
#
_entry.id   93ad5b9dafa0cc892ca0067eaf74b459
#
_cell.length_a   1.000
_cell.length_b   1.000
_cell.length_c   1.000
_cell.angle_alpha   90.00
_cell.angle_beta   90.00
_cell.angle_gamma   90.00
#
_symmetry.space_group_name_H-M   'P 1'
#
loop_
_entity.id
_entity.type
_entity.pdbx_description
1 polymer ?
#
loop_
_entity_poly.entity_id
_entity_poly.type
_entity_poly.pdbx_seq_one_letter_code
_entity_poly.pdbx_strand_id
1 'polypeptide(L)'
;MNRITLLALGLGFCLTAQAADPITLGLNYPRTGSYKEEGLAQMRGALLAIDEINEAGGVLGRPLRLISRNTASRPEKAVANVDKMADEGVAMLFGGVSSAVAIAASKRAKERGLLYFGTLTYSNDTTGKDGHRYMFRECNNAWMSARVLGQYLNDKMPGKTYFYITSDYTWGHTSESSLRQATGTVDQNKHQGVKTAFPGARLSDYRAALEKAANSGAEVLVLVLFGEDMVRAMRIADELDLNKKMQIAVPNLTQSMVELAGPDIMRGVLGTEPWTWRVPELEGSERGKAFVRDFGERYQTHPSSSAASAYSIVYQWADAATRAKSIGSEQVIAALENHSYSLLKDQQQWREFDHQNVQTVYAIQVKPREEVLKDRFKQDYFEIVHRLSGEQAAPTLAEWQEERRAGGQPARLQ
;
A
#
# COMPACT_ATOMS: atom_id res chain seq x y z
N MET A 1 0.78 -20.60 84.01
CA MET A 1 0.48 -21.13 82.69
C MET A 1 0.58 -19.99 81.68
N ASN A 2 1.76 -19.83 81.09
CA ASN A 2 2.02 -18.74 80.10
C ASN A 2 1.71 -19.25 78.71
N ARG A 3 0.80 -18.57 78.01
CA ARG A 3 0.55 -18.78 76.56
C ARG A 3 1.42 -17.79 75.77
N ILE A 4 2.38 -18.33 75.02
CA ILE A 4 3.21 -17.58 74.06
C ILE A 4 2.43 -17.58 72.73
N THR A 5 2.02 -16.42 72.26
CA THR A 5 1.42 -16.23 70.94
C THR A 5 2.52 -15.91 69.95
N LEU A 6 2.82 -16.83 69.00
CA LEU A 6 3.73 -16.56 67.90
C LEU A 6 3.00 -15.72 66.83
N LEU A 7 3.45 -14.51 66.57
CA LEU A 7 3.08 -13.68 65.42
C LEU A 7 3.99 -14.09 64.25
N ALA A 8 3.42 -14.71 63.23
CA ALA A 8 4.10 -14.94 61.96
C ALA A 8 4.02 -13.67 61.09
N LEU A 9 5.14 -12.96 60.93
CA LEU A 9 5.29 -11.89 59.92
C LEU A 9 5.41 -12.53 58.52
N GLY A 10 4.34 -12.42 57.70
CA GLY A 10 4.41 -12.75 56.28
C GLY A 10 5.10 -11.60 55.52
N LEU A 11 6.37 -11.80 55.12
CA LEU A 11 7.00 -10.94 54.11
C LEU A 11 6.35 -11.18 52.75
N GLY A 12 5.46 -10.28 52.34
CA GLY A 12 4.99 -10.21 50.97
C GLY A 12 6.10 -9.70 50.05
N PHE A 13 6.71 -10.58 49.27
CA PHE A 13 7.57 -10.19 48.15
C PHE A 13 6.70 -9.53 47.07
N CYS A 14 6.62 -8.19 47.05
CA CYS A 14 6.20 -7.46 45.88
C CYS A 14 7.27 -7.63 44.80
N LEU A 15 7.08 -8.61 43.91
CA LEU A 15 7.81 -8.65 42.64
C LEU A 15 7.38 -7.42 41.84
N THR A 16 8.19 -6.36 41.87
CA THR A 16 8.07 -5.29 40.87
C THR A 16 8.41 -5.91 39.54
N ALA A 17 7.35 -6.20 38.73
CA ALA A 17 7.54 -6.57 37.35
C ALA A 17 8.23 -5.39 36.66
N GLN A 18 9.53 -5.52 36.42
CA GLN A 18 10.29 -4.56 35.63
C GLN A 18 9.70 -4.61 34.21
N ALA A 19 9.10 -3.51 33.77
CA ALA A 19 8.55 -3.42 32.42
C ALA A 19 9.67 -3.74 31.43
N ALA A 20 9.47 -4.74 30.60
CA ALA A 20 10.46 -5.13 29.59
C ALA A 20 10.67 -3.97 28.60
N ASP A 21 11.93 -3.77 28.19
CA ASP A 21 12.27 -2.73 27.22
C ASP A 21 11.43 -2.88 25.94
N PRO A 22 10.83 -1.78 25.42
CA PRO A 22 9.97 -1.84 24.25
C PRO A 22 10.75 -2.26 22.99
N ILE A 23 10.07 -2.98 22.10
CA ILE A 23 10.58 -3.25 20.75
C ILE A 23 10.19 -2.05 19.88
N THR A 24 11.17 -1.41 19.26
CA THR A 24 10.95 -0.21 18.44
C THR A 24 10.76 -0.58 16.99
N LEU A 25 9.66 -0.11 16.37
CA LEU A 25 9.38 -0.21 14.94
C LEU A 25 9.60 1.15 14.28
N GLY A 26 10.08 1.16 13.03
CA GLY A 26 10.39 2.37 12.29
C GLY A 26 9.46 2.62 11.10
N LEU A 27 8.68 3.71 11.11
CA LEU A 27 7.84 4.14 10.00
C LEU A 27 8.52 5.26 9.21
N ASN A 28 8.92 4.94 7.96
CA ASN A 28 9.58 5.86 7.05
C ASN A 28 8.56 6.32 5.98
N TYR A 29 7.86 7.43 6.22
CA TYR A 29 6.64 7.79 5.50
C TYR A 29 6.61 9.26 5.04
N PRO A 30 5.82 9.62 4.03
CA PRO A 30 5.65 11.01 3.61
C PRO A 30 4.67 11.73 4.57
N ARG A 31 5.21 12.51 5.51
CA ARG A 31 4.42 13.41 6.36
C ARG A 31 4.09 14.72 5.64
N THR A 32 4.84 15.05 4.60
CA THR A 32 4.67 16.24 3.76
C THR A 32 4.84 15.88 2.28
N GLY A 33 4.37 16.74 1.37
CA GLY A 33 4.42 16.54 -0.08
C GLY A 33 3.16 15.87 -0.62
N SER A 34 3.19 15.50 -1.91
CA SER A 34 2.01 15.04 -2.68
C SER A 34 1.33 13.78 -2.13
N TYR A 35 2.00 13.01 -1.27
CA TYR A 35 1.49 11.74 -0.72
C TYR A 35 1.26 11.79 0.80
N LYS A 36 1.11 12.98 1.37
CA LYS A 36 0.98 13.17 2.83
C LYS A 36 -0.25 12.49 3.44
N GLU A 37 -1.37 12.45 2.71
CA GLU A 37 -2.62 11.83 3.20
C GLU A 37 -2.45 10.32 3.37
N GLU A 38 -1.80 9.66 2.41
CA GLU A 38 -1.47 8.25 2.50
C GLU A 38 -0.52 7.97 3.68
N GLY A 39 0.47 8.86 3.88
CA GLY A 39 1.38 8.77 5.02
C GLY A 39 0.66 8.90 6.37
N LEU A 40 -0.28 9.84 6.50
CA LEU A 40 -1.07 10.01 7.72
C LEU A 40 -1.94 8.77 8.00
N ALA A 41 -2.55 8.20 6.96
CA ALA A 41 -3.34 6.98 7.09
C ALA A 41 -2.48 5.79 7.58
N GLN A 42 -1.26 5.63 7.06
CA GLN A 42 -0.30 4.62 7.52
C GLN A 42 0.04 4.78 9.00
N MET A 43 0.32 6.00 9.45
CA MET A 43 0.58 6.30 10.86
C MET A 43 -0.58 5.86 11.75
N ARG A 44 -1.81 6.22 11.37
CA ARG A 44 -3.02 5.87 12.13
C ARG A 44 -3.25 4.36 12.21
N GLY A 45 -3.10 3.64 11.08
CA GLY A 45 -3.23 2.19 11.04
C GLY A 45 -2.17 1.48 11.91
N ALA A 46 -0.91 1.92 11.82
CA ALA A 46 0.18 1.36 12.61
C ALA A 46 -0.01 1.60 14.12
N LEU A 47 -0.44 2.79 14.53
CA LEU A 47 -0.69 3.09 15.95
C LEU A 47 -1.84 2.24 16.52
N LEU A 48 -2.92 2.05 15.76
CA LEU A 48 -4.02 1.19 16.20
C LEU A 48 -3.54 -0.25 16.40
N ALA A 49 -2.79 -0.80 15.45
CA ALA A 49 -2.23 -2.15 15.56
C ALA A 49 -1.29 -2.30 16.77
N ILE A 50 -0.42 -1.32 17.00
CA ILE A 50 0.52 -1.32 18.13
C ILE A 50 -0.22 -1.30 19.46
N ASP A 51 -1.25 -0.45 19.59
CA ASP A 51 -2.02 -0.36 20.83
C ASP A 51 -2.71 -1.70 21.13
N GLU A 52 -3.40 -2.29 20.15
CA GLU A 52 -4.07 -3.59 20.31
C GLU A 52 -3.09 -4.73 20.66
N ILE A 53 -1.92 -4.78 20.01
CA ILE A 53 -0.88 -5.78 20.32
C ILE A 53 -0.34 -5.56 21.73
N ASN A 54 -0.15 -4.33 22.15
CA ASN A 54 0.32 -4.01 23.50
C ASN A 54 -0.70 -4.37 24.58
N GLU A 55 -1.98 -4.12 24.33
CA GLU A 55 -3.08 -4.54 25.21
C GLU A 55 -3.15 -6.06 25.34
N ALA A 56 -2.79 -6.79 24.28
CA ALA A 56 -2.70 -8.25 24.28
C ALA A 56 -1.41 -8.80 24.90
N GLY A 57 -0.52 -7.96 25.47
CA GLY A 57 0.72 -8.36 26.13
C GLY A 57 2.00 -8.19 25.32
N GLY A 58 1.92 -7.54 24.16
CA GLY A 58 3.07 -7.22 23.32
C GLY A 58 3.60 -8.40 22.50
N VAL A 59 4.80 -8.27 22.00
CA VAL A 59 5.52 -9.31 21.25
C VAL A 59 6.63 -9.90 22.14
N LEU A 60 6.61 -11.21 22.34
CA LEU A 60 7.54 -11.91 23.25
C LEU A 60 7.57 -11.30 24.66
N GLY A 61 6.41 -10.83 25.17
CA GLY A 61 6.27 -10.18 26.47
C GLY A 61 6.83 -8.75 26.55
N ARG A 62 7.10 -8.12 25.42
CA ARG A 62 7.64 -6.75 25.32
C ARG A 62 6.66 -5.85 24.56
N PRO A 63 6.38 -4.63 25.04
CA PRO A 63 5.52 -3.71 24.31
C PRO A 63 6.19 -3.23 23.03
N LEU A 64 5.37 -2.89 22.03
CA LEU A 64 5.82 -2.24 20.81
C LEU A 64 5.84 -0.72 20.97
N ARG A 65 6.78 -0.06 20.35
CA ARG A 65 6.87 1.40 20.23
C ARG A 65 7.13 1.79 18.79
N LEU A 66 6.50 2.86 18.31
CA LEU A 66 6.71 3.40 16.98
C LEU A 66 7.60 4.64 17.04
N ILE A 67 8.64 4.67 16.20
CA ILE A 67 9.29 5.92 15.80
C ILE A 67 9.01 6.19 14.33
N SER A 68 8.96 7.45 13.94
CA SER A 68 8.60 7.81 12.58
C SER A 68 9.45 8.95 12.03
N ARG A 69 9.72 8.92 10.70
CA ARG A 69 10.51 9.94 10.03
C ARG A 69 9.90 10.32 8.69
N ASN A 70 9.97 11.63 8.38
CA ASN A 70 9.39 12.19 7.17
C ASN A 70 10.32 11.99 5.97
N THR A 71 9.88 11.27 4.97
CA THR A 71 10.58 11.12 3.68
C THR A 71 10.36 12.31 2.75
N ALA A 72 9.26 13.04 2.90
CA ALA A 72 8.79 14.05 1.94
C ALA A 72 8.76 13.53 0.49
N SER A 73 8.50 12.22 0.30
CA SER A 73 8.55 11.49 -0.97
C SER A 73 9.91 11.58 -1.71
N ARG A 74 11.01 11.72 -0.97
CA ARG A 74 12.38 11.85 -1.51
C ARG A 74 13.24 10.67 -1.12
N PRO A 75 13.80 9.92 -2.10
CA PRO A 75 14.65 8.76 -1.83
C PRO A 75 15.85 9.05 -0.92
N GLU A 76 16.56 10.17 -1.12
CA GLU A 76 17.74 10.55 -0.33
C GLU A 76 17.41 10.80 1.15
N LYS A 77 16.24 11.38 1.42
CA LYS A 77 15.75 11.54 2.80
C LYS A 77 15.38 10.21 3.43
N ALA A 78 14.76 9.35 2.65
CA ALA A 78 14.38 8.02 3.14
C ALA A 78 15.61 7.19 3.53
N VAL A 79 16.67 7.23 2.73
CA VAL A 79 17.97 6.59 3.04
C VAL A 79 18.56 7.13 4.33
N ALA A 80 18.66 8.46 4.48
CA ALA A 80 19.18 9.08 5.71
C ALA A 80 18.31 8.75 6.96
N ASN A 81 16.99 8.59 6.77
CA ASN A 81 16.10 8.19 7.85
C ASN A 81 16.35 6.73 8.28
N VAL A 82 16.63 5.83 7.33
CA VAL A 82 16.97 4.42 7.63
C VAL A 82 18.19 4.37 8.55
N ASP A 83 19.26 5.11 8.24
CA ASP A 83 20.45 5.15 9.08
C ASP A 83 20.14 5.57 10.51
N LYS A 84 19.41 6.68 10.66
CA LYS A 84 19.04 7.19 11.99
C LYS A 84 18.19 6.22 12.79
N MET A 85 17.22 5.58 12.13
CA MET A 85 16.34 4.60 12.80
C MET A 85 17.09 3.32 13.14
N ALA A 86 18.04 2.90 12.30
CA ALA A 86 18.93 1.77 12.59
C ALA A 86 19.81 2.05 13.83
N ASP A 87 20.38 3.26 13.93
CA ASP A 87 21.17 3.67 15.08
C ASP A 87 20.33 3.78 16.38
N GLU A 88 19.02 4.00 16.25
CA GLU A 88 18.05 3.99 17.36
C GLU A 88 17.55 2.57 17.70
N GLY A 89 18.06 1.53 17.03
CA GLY A 89 17.81 0.13 17.35
C GLY A 89 16.42 -0.38 16.96
N VAL A 90 15.85 0.08 15.82
CA VAL A 90 14.59 -0.47 15.32
C VAL A 90 14.71 -1.93 14.93
N ALA A 91 13.69 -2.73 15.22
CA ALA A 91 13.63 -4.14 14.88
C ALA A 91 13.18 -4.38 13.42
N MET A 92 12.39 -3.47 12.86
CA MET A 92 11.98 -3.49 11.46
C MET A 92 11.65 -2.09 10.97
N LEU A 93 11.65 -1.92 9.65
CA LEU A 93 11.26 -0.69 8.97
C LEU A 93 10.07 -0.95 8.04
N PHE A 94 9.21 0.04 7.87
CA PHE A 94 8.12 -0.03 6.91
C PHE A 94 7.73 1.36 6.40
N GLY A 95 6.95 1.40 5.31
CA GLY A 95 6.46 2.64 4.74
C GLY A 95 6.72 2.75 3.23
N GLY A 96 6.98 3.96 2.77
CA GLY A 96 7.32 4.28 1.38
C GLY A 96 6.29 5.14 0.68
N VAL A 97 5.16 4.60 0.24
CA VAL A 97 4.19 5.14 -0.71
C VAL A 97 4.79 5.29 -2.11
N SER A 98 5.81 6.11 -2.30
CA SER A 98 6.55 6.16 -3.57
C SER A 98 7.45 4.95 -3.71
N SER A 99 7.34 4.22 -4.84
CA SER A 99 8.18 3.05 -5.10
C SER A 99 9.66 3.38 -5.17
N ALA A 100 10.03 4.54 -5.71
CA ALA A 100 11.43 5.01 -5.72
C ALA A 100 11.97 5.22 -4.30
N VAL A 101 11.14 5.73 -3.39
CA VAL A 101 11.47 5.91 -1.96
C VAL A 101 11.64 4.55 -1.28
N ALA A 102 10.69 3.62 -1.49
CA ALA A 102 10.74 2.29 -0.87
C ALA A 102 11.93 1.48 -1.36
N ILE A 103 12.24 1.50 -2.66
CA ILE A 103 13.41 0.83 -3.25
C ILE A 103 14.72 1.37 -2.64
N ALA A 104 14.88 2.68 -2.57
CA ALA A 104 16.09 3.27 -1.98
C ALA A 104 16.21 2.96 -0.49
N ALA A 105 15.12 3.09 0.27
CA ALA A 105 15.09 2.82 1.70
C ALA A 105 15.35 1.34 2.01
N SER A 106 14.73 0.41 1.26
CA SER A 106 14.91 -1.02 1.49
C SER A 106 16.33 -1.50 1.16
N LYS A 107 16.95 -0.98 0.09
CA LYS A 107 18.37 -1.25 -0.20
C LYS A 107 19.27 -0.83 0.97
N ARG A 108 19.03 0.37 1.52
CA ARG A 108 19.77 0.81 2.71
C ARG A 108 19.46 -0.01 3.95
N ALA A 109 18.21 -0.41 4.15
CA ALA A 109 17.82 -1.30 5.24
C ALA A 109 18.54 -2.65 5.16
N LYS A 110 18.64 -3.26 3.96
CA LYS A 110 19.44 -4.48 3.72
C LYS A 110 20.91 -4.29 4.16
N GLU A 111 21.54 -3.18 3.77
CA GLU A 111 22.94 -2.88 4.19
C GLU A 111 23.10 -2.77 5.71
N ARG A 112 22.01 -2.39 6.41
CA ARG A 112 21.94 -2.29 7.87
C ARG A 112 21.43 -3.59 8.54
N GLY A 113 21.17 -4.66 7.75
CA GLY A 113 20.64 -5.94 8.26
C GLY A 113 19.18 -5.85 8.74
N LEU A 114 18.39 -4.90 8.27
CA LEU A 114 17.04 -4.63 8.71
C LEU A 114 16.00 -5.03 7.65
N LEU A 115 14.96 -5.76 8.08
CA LEU A 115 13.79 -6.07 7.29
C LEU A 115 13.00 -4.79 6.98
N TYR A 116 12.56 -4.64 5.72
CA TYR A 116 11.74 -3.53 5.25
C TYR A 116 10.44 -4.01 4.61
N PHE A 117 9.30 -3.46 5.05
CA PHE A 117 8.01 -3.68 4.41
C PHE A 117 7.56 -2.45 3.62
N GLY A 118 7.31 -2.64 2.34
CA GLY A 118 6.74 -1.61 1.48
C GLY A 118 5.22 -1.54 1.60
N THR A 119 4.71 -0.37 1.93
CA THR A 119 3.30 0.01 1.83
C THR A 119 3.07 0.74 0.53
N LEU A 120 1.98 0.50 -0.18
CA LEU A 120 1.58 1.24 -1.39
C LEU A 120 2.71 1.44 -2.44
N THR A 121 3.67 0.53 -2.49
CA THR A 121 4.80 0.58 -3.43
C THR A 121 4.49 -0.26 -4.66
N TYR A 122 3.64 0.25 -5.52
CA TYR A 122 2.99 -0.51 -6.59
C TYR A 122 3.89 -0.85 -7.78
N SER A 123 5.10 -0.26 -7.96
CA SER A 123 6.00 -0.63 -9.06
C SER A 123 6.35 -2.12 -9.03
N ASN A 124 6.35 -2.78 -10.19
CA ASN A 124 6.84 -4.15 -10.31
C ASN A 124 8.29 -4.25 -9.83
N ASP A 125 9.09 -3.22 -10.09
CA ASP A 125 10.52 -3.17 -9.74
C ASP A 125 10.79 -3.43 -8.26
N THR A 126 9.85 -3.05 -7.36
CA THR A 126 10.02 -3.12 -5.90
C THR A 126 10.39 -4.52 -5.39
N THR A 127 9.73 -5.56 -5.90
CA THR A 127 10.04 -6.97 -5.61
C THR A 127 10.46 -7.74 -6.87
N GLY A 128 10.54 -7.06 -8.03
CA GLY A 128 11.09 -7.52 -9.29
C GLY A 128 12.60 -7.25 -9.36
N LYS A 129 13.04 -6.44 -10.34
CA LYS A 129 14.49 -6.19 -10.57
C LYS A 129 15.23 -5.56 -9.40
N ASP A 130 14.55 -4.77 -8.56
CA ASP A 130 15.13 -4.12 -7.36
C ASP A 130 14.85 -4.92 -6.08
N GLY A 131 14.12 -6.02 -6.18
CA GLY A 131 13.79 -6.89 -5.04
C GLY A 131 15.00 -7.62 -4.48
N HIS A 132 15.03 -7.78 -3.16
CA HIS A 132 16.05 -8.50 -2.41
C HIS A 132 15.44 -9.15 -1.16
N ARG A 133 16.18 -10.05 -0.51
CA ARG A 133 15.69 -10.87 0.60
C ARG A 133 15.13 -10.07 1.79
N TYR A 134 15.58 -8.85 2.04
CA TYR A 134 15.12 -8.00 3.14
C TYR A 134 13.95 -7.08 2.77
N MET A 135 13.36 -7.22 1.56
CA MET A 135 12.23 -6.42 1.10
C MET A 135 10.98 -7.28 0.95
N PHE A 136 9.92 -6.93 1.68
CA PHE A 136 8.57 -7.47 1.53
C PHE A 136 7.61 -6.37 1.05
N ARG A 137 6.67 -6.71 0.16
CA ARG A 137 5.63 -5.79 -0.29
C ARG A 137 4.25 -6.29 0.13
N GLU A 138 3.57 -5.50 0.95
CA GLU A 138 2.24 -5.85 1.42
C GLU A 138 1.16 -5.59 0.37
N CYS A 139 1.18 -4.44 -0.33
CA CYS A 139 0.20 -4.11 -1.35
C CYS A 139 0.39 -4.92 -2.65
N ASN A 140 -0.63 -4.90 -3.52
CA ASN A 140 -0.50 -5.42 -4.89
C ASN A 140 0.56 -4.65 -5.70
N ASN A 141 1.02 -5.22 -6.80
CA ASN A 141 1.91 -4.56 -7.75
C ASN A 141 1.16 -4.03 -8.99
N ALA A 142 1.88 -3.33 -9.86
CA ALA A 142 1.32 -2.77 -11.09
C ALA A 142 0.78 -3.85 -12.04
N TRP A 143 1.40 -5.02 -12.08
CA TRP A 143 0.93 -6.17 -12.84
C TRP A 143 -0.41 -6.69 -12.34
N MET A 144 -0.56 -6.85 -11.03
CA MET A 144 -1.81 -7.28 -10.41
C MET A 144 -2.95 -6.26 -10.65
N SER A 145 -2.65 -4.97 -10.49
CA SER A 145 -3.59 -3.89 -10.83
C SER A 145 -4.02 -3.95 -12.30
N ALA A 146 -3.04 -4.10 -13.19
CA ALA A 146 -3.26 -4.11 -14.63
C ALA A 146 -4.11 -5.31 -15.08
N ARG A 147 -3.89 -6.50 -14.49
CA ARG A 147 -4.70 -7.68 -14.82
C ARG A 147 -6.15 -7.50 -14.45
N VAL A 148 -6.45 -7.06 -13.23
CA VAL A 148 -7.85 -6.91 -12.79
C VAL A 148 -8.55 -5.78 -13.53
N LEU A 149 -7.91 -4.63 -13.70
CA LEU A 149 -8.48 -3.49 -14.42
C LEU A 149 -8.58 -3.76 -15.91
N GLY A 150 -7.53 -4.34 -16.51
CA GLY A 150 -7.49 -4.66 -17.95
C GLY A 150 -8.52 -5.70 -18.34
N GLN A 151 -8.76 -6.73 -17.52
CA GLN A 151 -9.82 -7.69 -17.77
C GLN A 151 -11.19 -6.99 -17.77
N TYR A 152 -11.49 -6.18 -16.77
CA TYR A 152 -12.73 -5.41 -16.71
C TYR A 152 -12.91 -4.48 -17.94
N LEU A 153 -11.84 -3.75 -18.31
CA LEU A 153 -11.89 -2.84 -19.46
C LEU A 153 -12.10 -3.60 -20.79
N ASN A 154 -11.43 -4.74 -20.98
CA ASN A 154 -11.59 -5.55 -22.18
C ASN A 154 -13.02 -6.12 -22.31
N ASP A 155 -13.61 -6.55 -21.18
CA ASP A 155 -14.97 -7.10 -21.14
C ASP A 155 -16.05 -6.02 -21.39
N LYS A 156 -15.87 -4.82 -20.83
CA LYS A 156 -16.85 -3.74 -20.90
C LYS A 156 -16.66 -2.80 -22.08
N MET A 157 -15.43 -2.65 -22.57
CA MET A 157 -15.07 -1.69 -23.61
C MET A 157 -14.09 -2.30 -24.63
N PRO A 158 -14.47 -3.39 -25.30
CA PRO A 158 -13.60 -4.05 -26.27
C PRO A 158 -13.26 -3.15 -27.44
N GLY A 159 -12.00 -3.19 -27.90
CA GLY A 159 -11.52 -2.52 -29.11
C GLY A 159 -11.37 -1.00 -29.03
N LYS A 160 -11.59 -0.39 -27.88
CA LYS A 160 -11.46 1.05 -27.68
C LYS A 160 -10.02 1.54 -27.85
N THR A 161 -9.88 2.82 -28.16
CA THR A 161 -8.59 3.52 -28.24
C THR A 161 -8.26 4.18 -26.91
N TYR A 162 -6.99 4.17 -26.53
CA TYR A 162 -6.52 4.65 -25.23
C TYR A 162 -5.55 5.81 -25.39
N PHE A 163 -5.57 6.73 -24.43
CA PHE A 163 -4.54 7.74 -24.23
C PHE A 163 -3.99 7.65 -22.81
N TYR A 164 -2.67 7.68 -22.66
CA TYR A 164 -1.99 7.53 -21.36
C TYR A 164 -1.32 8.83 -20.94
N ILE A 165 -1.53 9.26 -19.69
CA ILE A 165 -0.77 10.34 -19.04
C ILE A 165 -0.05 9.73 -17.87
N THR A 166 1.29 9.69 -17.92
CA THR A 166 2.09 8.84 -17.04
C THR A 166 3.15 9.64 -16.29
N SER A 167 3.20 9.49 -14.97
CA SER A 167 4.29 10.01 -14.13
C SER A 167 5.63 9.40 -14.53
N ASP A 168 6.63 10.22 -14.83
CA ASP A 168 7.94 9.79 -15.37
C ASP A 168 8.87 9.25 -14.28
N TYR A 169 8.52 8.10 -13.67
CA TYR A 169 9.36 7.34 -12.73
C TYR A 169 8.95 5.87 -12.70
N THR A 170 9.67 5.04 -11.93
CA THR A 170 9.56 3.57 -11.96
C THR A 170 8.12 3.04 -11.85
N TRP A 171 7.28 3.56 -10.93
CA TRP A 171 5.89 3.14 -10.82
C TRP A 171 5.08 3.50 -12.07
N GLY A 172 5.23 4.72 -12.57
CA GLY A 172 4.52 5.15 -13.78
C GLY A 172 4.84 4.25 -14.96
N HIS A 173 6.13 3.98 -15.18
CA HIS A 173 6.60 3.14 -16.29
C HIS A 173 6.07 1.70 -16.19
N THR A 174 6.18 1.06 -15.02
CA THR A 174 5.73 -0.32 -14.85
C THR A 174 4.21 -0.43 -14.89
N SER A 175 3.48 0.56 -14.39
CA SER A 175 2.01 0.58 -14.42
C SER A 175 1.47 0.78 -15.84
N GLU A 176 2.02 1.73 -16.61
CA GLU A 176 1.65 1.92 -18.01
C GLU A 176 1.96 0.67 -18.84
N SER A 177 3.17 0.14 -18.72
CA SER A 177 3.58 -1.05 -19.47
C SER A 177 2.69 -2.25 -19.15
N SER A 178 2.42 -2.53 -17.87
CA SER A 178 1.56 -3.64 -17.45
C SER A 178 0.13 -3.47 -17.96
N LEU A 179 -0.43 -2.25 -17.89
CA LEU A 179 -1.81 -2.02 -18.35
C LEU A 179 -1.91 -2.10 -19.87
N ARG A 180 -0.92 -1.59 -20.61
CA ARG A 180 -0.88 -1.75 -22.07
C ARG A 180 -0.86 -3.21 -22.48
N GLN A 181 -0.11 -4.05 -21.79
CA GLN A 181 -0.08 -5.50 -22.03
C GLN A 181 -1.45 -6.14 -21.71
N ALA A 182 -2.03 -5.83 -20.55
CA ALA A 182 -3.31 -6.40 -20.13
C ALA A 182 -4.48 -6.00 -21.01
N THR A 183 -4.45 -4.79 -21.60
CA THR A 183 -5.52 -4.27 -22.47
C THR A 183 -5.23 -4.46 -23.98
N GLY A 184 -4.05 -4.99 -24.35
CA GLY A 184 -3.66 -5.12 -25.76
C GLY A 184 -3.36 -3.79 -26.46
N THR A 185 -3.02 -2.73 -25.70
CA THR A 185 -2.78 -1.37 -26.21
C THR A 185 -1.31 -1.00 -26.32
N VAL A 186 -0.47 -1.98 -26.70
CA VAL A 186 0.99 -1.82 -26.82
C VAL A 186 1.43 -0.97 -28.02
N ASP A 187 0.60 -0.93 -29.10
CA ASP A 187 0.87 -0.07 -30.24
C ASP A 187 0.67 1.41 -29.91
N GLN A 188 1.78 2.12 -29.69
CA GLN A 188 1.75 3.53 -29.28
C GLN A 188 1.36 4.51 -30.40
N ASN A 189 1.33 4.08 -31.67
CA ASN A 189 0.82 4.89 -32.77
C ASN A 189 -0.72 4.97 -32.68
N LYS A 190 -1.35 3.87 -32.29
CA LYS A 190 -2.79 3.77 -32.10
C LYS A 190 -3.21 4.24 -30.72
N HIS A 191 -2.49 3.84 -29.68
CA HIS A 191 -2.76 4.13 -28.28
C HIS A 191 -1.70 5.07 -27.73
N GLN A 192 -1.88 6.35 -27.95
CA GLN A 192 -0.90 7.39 -27.66
C GLN A 192 -0.71 7.62 -26.15
N GLY A 193 0.33 8.34 -25.79
CA GLY A 193 0.56 8.75 -24.41
C GLY A 193 1.60 9.84 -24.29
N VAL A 194 1.63 10.47 -23.12
CA VAL A 194 2.63 11.47 -22.75
C VAL A 194 3.10 11.22 -21.31
N LYS A 195 4.33 11.60 -21.03
CA LYS A 195 4.88 11.55 -19.68
C LYS A 195 4.86 12.95 -19.05
N THR A 196 4.65 12.99 -17.74
CA THR A 196 4.76 14.18 -16.90
C THR A 196 5.88 13.99 -15.89
N ALA A 197 6.65 15.02 -15.63
CA ALA A 197 7.78 14.96 -14.69
C ALA A 197 7.34 14.49 -13.29
N PHE A 198 8.16 13.69 -12.63
CA PHE A 198 7.96 13.32 -11.23
C PHE A 198 9.30 13.28 -10.46
N PRO A 199 9.37 13.92 -9.28
CA PRO A 199 8.43 14.95 -8.81
C PRO A 199 8.53 16.25 -9.59
N GLY A 200 7.51 17.11 -9.53
CA GLY A 200 7.64 18.50 -9.94
C GLY A 200 6.92 18.92 -11.23
N ALA A 201 6.00 18.09 -11.76
CA ALA A 201 5.11 18.54 -12.83
C ALA A 201 4.26 19.73 -12.39
N ARG A 202 4.10 20.71 -13.27
CA ARG A 202 3.32 21.94 -13.06
C ARG A 202 1.90 21.73 -13.58
N LEU A 203 0.97 22.59 -13.15
CA LEU A 203 -0.41 22.56 -13.69
C LEU A 203 -0.47 22.72 -15.21
N SER A 204 0.44 23.54 -15.79
CA SER A 204 0.56 23.69 -17.24
C SER A 204 0.94 22.40 -17.96
N ASP A 205 1.73 21.54 -17.33
CA ASP A 205 2.20 20.29 -17.91
C ASP A 205 1.02 19.27 -17.97
N TYR A 206 0.19 19.21 -16.91
CA TYR A 206 -1.04 18.43 -16.91
C TYR A 206 -2.08 18.96 -17.90
N ARG A 207 -2.26 20.30 -17.99
CA ARG A 207 -3.19 20.91 -18.96
C ARG A 207 -2.79 20.56 -20.38
N ALA A 208 -1.52 20.75 -20.75
CA ALA A 208 -1.03 20.40 -22.09
C ALA A 208 -1.20 18.89 -22.41
N ALA A 209 -0.99 18.01 -21.42
CA ALA A 209 -1.20 16.57 -21.57
C ALA A 209 -2.68 16.23 -21.80
N LEU A 210 -3.58 16.84 -21.04
CA LEU A 210 -5.03 16.61 -21.14
C LEU A 210 -5.64 17.20 -22.41
N GLU A 211 -5.16 18.34 -22.88
CA GLU A 211 -5.55 18.91 -24.19
C GLU A 211 -5.11 17.99 -25.35
N LYS A 212 -3.93 17.36 -25.25
CA LYS A 212 -3.54 16.32 -26.23
C LYS A 212 -4.46 15.12 -26.17
N ALA A 213 -4.84 14.66 -24.97
CA ALA A 213 -5.79 13.57 -24.80
C ALA A 213 -7.15 13.92 -25.42
N ALA A 214 -7.68 15.14 -25.17
CA ALA A 214 -8.93 15.63 -25.72
C ALA A 214 -8.96 15.62 -27.26
N ASN A 215 -7.83 15.88 -27.89
CA ASN A 215 -7.67 15.97 -29.36
C ASN A 215 -7.22 14.64 -30.01
N SER A 216 -6.96 13.60 -29.22
CA SER A 216 -6.43 12.32 -29.73
C SER A 216 -7.48 11.41 -30.38
N GLY A 217 -8.77 11.65 -30.13
CA GLY A 217 -9.84 10.74 -30.48
C GLY A 217 -9.90 9.46 -29.63
N ALA A 218 -9.11 9.36 -28.56
CA ALA A 218 -9.17 8.23 -27.66
C ALA A 218 -10.49 8.20 -26.88
N GLU A 219 -10.95 6.98 -26.57
CA GLU A 219 -12.21 6.75 -25.85
C GLU A 219 -11.96 6.40 -24.37
N VAL A 220 -10.72 6.02 -24.03
CA VAL A 220 -10.29 5.75 -22.66
C VAL A 220 -9.07 6.62 -22.34
N LEU A 221 -9.15 7.38 -21.26
CA LEU A 221 -8.05 8.15 -20.70
C LEU A 221 -7.50 7.42 -19.48
N VAL A 222 -6.25 7.01 -19.54
CA VAL A 222 -5.57 6.38 -18.40
C VAL A 222 -4.66 7.42 -17.73
N LEU A 223 -4.97 7.74 -16.47
CA LEU A 223 -4.17 8.61 -15.64
C LEU A 223 -3.28 7.76 -14.73
N VAL A 224 -2.05 7.46 -15.18
CA VAL A 224 -1.03 6.83 -14.36
C VAL A 224 -0.35 7.90 -13.50
N LEU A 225 -1.18 8.53 -12.67
CA LEU A 225 -0.84 9.61 -11.75
C LEU A 225 -1.32 9.23 -10.34
N PHE A 226 -0.67 9.75 -9.29
CA PHE A 226 -0.99 9.38 -7.92
C PHE A 226 -1.00 10.59 -6.98
N GLY A 227 -1.79 10.53 -5.90
CA GLY A 227 -1.89 11.56 -4.88
C GLY A 227 -2.35 12.90 -5.46
N GLU A 228 -1.73 14.00 -5.02
CA GLU A 228 -2.11 15.36 -5.47
C GLU A 228 -1.92 15.58 -6.97
N ASP A 229 -1.00 14.86 -7.63
CA ASP A 229 -0.78 14.99 -9.08
C ASP A 229 -1.99 14.47 -9.87
N MET A 230 -2.58 13.34 -9.43
CA MET A 230 -3.84 12.83 -9.98
C MET A 230 -5.00 13.80 -9.73
N VAL A 231 -5.11 14.34 -8.51
CA VAL A 231 -6.17 15.31 -8.15
C VAL A 231 -6.11 16.55 -9.04
N ARG A 232 -4.90 17.08 -9.28
CA ARG A 232 -4.68 18.24 -10.18
C ARG A 232 -5.10 17.93 -11.62
N ALA A 233 -4.70 16.76 -12.14
CA ALA A 233 -5.08 16.32 -13.47
C ALA A 233 -6.59 16.14 -13.60
N MET A 234 -7.26 15.52 -12.62
CA MET A 234 -8.71 15.31 -12.63
C MET A 234 -9.50 16.62 -12.63
N ARG A 235 -9.06 17.63 -11.87
CA ARG A 235 -9.71 18.95 -11.90
C ARG A 235 -9.65 19.59 -13.28
N ILE A 236 -8.50 19.48 -13.96
CA ILE A 236 -8.36 19.98 -15.33
C ILE A 236 -9.17 19.12 -16.32
N ALA A 237 -9.21 17.79 -16.12
CA ALA A 237 -10.02 16.92 -16.95
C ALA A 237 -11.53 17.26 -16.86
N ASP A 238 -12.00 17.63 -15.67
CA ASP A 238 -13.37 18.11 -15.45
C ASP A 238 -13.63 19.46 -16.14
N GLU A 239 -12.71 20.43 -16.02
CA GLU A 239 -12.76 21.72 -16.75
C GLU A 239 -12.86 21.53 -18.29
N LEU A 240 -12.26 20.47 -18.82
CA LEU A 240 -12.27 20.13 -20.24
C LEU A 240 -13.43 19.19 -20.64
N ASP A 241 -14.32 18.86 -19.69
CA ASP A 241 -15.42 17.90 -19.85
C ASP A 241 -14.96 16.51 -20.34
N LEU A 242 -13.76 16.07 -20.00
CA LEU A 242 -13.22 14.79 -20.47
C LEU A 242 -13.96 13.58 -19.89
N ASN A 243 -14.46 13.67 -18.66
CA ASN A 243 -15.29 12.66 -18.02
C ASN A 243 -16.63 12.39 -18.75
N LYS A 244 -17.09 13.33 -19.60
CA LYS A 244 -18.27 13.16 -20.47
C LYS A 244 -17.92 12.56 -21.83
N LYS A 245 -16.67 12.58 -22.23
CA LYS A 245 -16.20 12.18 -23.57
C LYS A 245 -15.42 10.88 -23.57
N MET A 246 -14.77 10.55 -22.46
CA MET A 246 -13.85 9.42 -22.32
C MET A 246 -14.15 8.69 -21.01
N GLN A 247 -13.97 7.38 -21.00
CA GLN A 247 -13.87 6.66 -19.72
C GLN A 247 -12.51 6.97 -19.09
N ILE A 248 -12.51 7.48 -17.87
CA ILE A 248 -11.25 7.73 -17.13
C ILE A 248 -10.93 6.52 -16.26
N ALA A 249 -9.68 6.07 -16.30
CA ALA A 249 -9.15 4.99 -15.50
C ALA A 249 -7.85 5.41 -14.78
N VAL A 250 -7.75 5.07 -13.50
CA VAL A 250 -6.60 5.36 -12.63
C VAL A 250 -6.12 4.04 -12.02
N PRO A 251 -4.98 3.48 -12.46
CA PRO A 251 -4.56 2.13 -12.09
C PRO A 251 -4.50 1.84 -10.59
N ASN A 252 -4.15 2.84 -9.79
CA ASN A 252 -4.21 2.77 -8.33
C ASN A 252 -4.96 4.01 -7.84
N LEU A 253 -6.18 3.82 -7.33
CA LEU A 253 -7.10 4.88 -6.96
C LEU A 253 -7.48 4.79 -5.49
N THR A 254 -6.88 5.64 -4.66
CA THR A 254 -7.10 5.62 -3.21
C THR A 254 -8.27 6.51 -2.77
N GLN A 255 -8.78 6.21 -1.56
CA GLN A 255 -9.84 7.00 -0.93
C GLN A 255 -9.49 8.49 -0.85
N SER A 256 -8.25 8.83 -0.46
CA SER A 256 -7.79 10.22 -0.31
C SER A 256 -7.81 10.99 -1.63
N MET A 257 -7.55 10.34 -2.76
CA MET A 257 -7.61 10.97 -4.06
C MET A 257 -9.03 11.40 -4.44
N VAL A 258 -10.02 10.55 -4.14
CA VAL A 258 -11.44 10.88 -4.40
C VAL A 258 -11.91 11.97 -3.44
N GLU A 259 -11.50 11.89 -2.16
CA GLU A 259 -11.84 12.91 -1.16
C GLU A 259 -11.30 14.30 -1.54
N LEU A 260 -10.03 14.37 -1.97
CA LEU A 260 -9.38 15.64 -2.34
C LEU A 260 -9.89 16.21 -3.67
N ALA A 261 -10.20 15.38 -4.65
CA ALA A 261 -10.74 15.82 -5.94
C ALA A 261 -12.23 16.20 -5.82
N GLY A 262 -12.97 15.46 -5.03
CA GLY A 262 -14.42 15.52 -4.86
C GLY A 262 -15.16 14.43 -5.66
N PRO A 263 -16.19 13.81 -5.06
CA PRO A 263 -16.92 12.70 -5.69
C PRO A 263 -17.66 13.10 -6.97
N ASP A 264 -18.01 14.38 -7.14
CA ASP A 264 -18.65 14.87 -8.37
C ASP A 264 -17.67 14.80 -9.56
N ILE A 265 -16.42 15.27 -9.37
CA ILE A 265 -15.36 15.24 -10.38
C ILE A 265 -14.94 13.79 -10.69
N MET A 266 -14.91 12.96 -9.65
CA MET A 266 -14.43 11.57 -9.75
C MET A 266 -15.49 10.55 -10.14
N ARG A 267 -16.78 10.94 -10.26
CA ARG A 267 -17.87 10.04 -10.57
C ARG A 267 -17.58 9.17 -11.79
N GLY A 268 -17.74 7.86 -11.64
CA GLY A 268 -17.56 6.88 -12.72
C GLY A 268 -16.11 6.56 -13.08
N VAL A 269 -15.12 7.20 -12.45
CA VAL A 269 -13.71 6.87 -12.65
C VAL A 269 -13.46 5.44 -12.18
N LEU A 270 -12.80 4.65 -13.02
CA LEU A 270 -12.39 3.28 -12.74
C LEU A 270 -11.00 3.26 -12.13
N GLY A 271 -10.74 2.32 -11.24
CA GLY A 271 -9.42 2.13 -10.66
C GLY A 271 -9.24 0.76 -10.05
N THR A 272 -8.15 0.59 -9.30
CA THR A 272 -7.93 -0.62 -8.50
C THR A 272 -7.50 -0.30 -7.08
N GLU A 273 -7.89 -1.16 -6.17
CA GLU A 273 -7.48 -1.16 -4.76
C GLU A 273 -7.26 -2.59 -4.27
N PRO A 274 -6.27 -2.83 -3.39
CA PRO A 274 -6.11 -4.11 -2.72
C PRO A 274 -7.12 -4.30 -1.60
N TRP A 275 -7.69 -3.21 -1.10
CA TRP A 275 -8.61 -3.21 0.03
C TRP A 275 -9.41 -1.91 0.09
N THR A 276 -10.68 -2.00 0.49
CA THR A 276 -11.52 -0.87 0.89
C THR A 276 -12.21 -1.23 2.21
N TRP A 277 -12.72 -0.28 2.93
CA TRP A 277 -13.42 -0.54 4.20
C TRP A 277 -14.71 -1.39 4.06
N ARG A 278 -15.18 -1.60 2.83
CA ARG A 278 -16.28 -2.53 2.50
C ARG A 278 -15.82 -3.98 2.33
N VAL A 279 -14.54 -4.21 2.06
CA VAL A 279 -13.99 -5.56 1.83
C VAL A 279 -14.20 -6.50 3.02
N PRO A 280 -14.02 -6.09 4.29
CA PRO A 280 -14.27 -6.98 5.42
C PRO A 280 -15.71 -7.52 5.49
N GLU A 281 -16.70 -6.70 5.12
CA GLU A 281 -18.09 -7.14 5.05
C GLU A 281 -18.30 -8.12 3.88
N LEU A 282 -17.73 -7.80 2.71
CA LEU A 282 -17.82 -8.64 1.51
C LEU A 282 -17.19 -10.03 1.72
N GLU A 283 -16.04 -10.08 2.38
CA GLU A 283 -15.26 -11.32 2.58
C GLU A 283 -15.58 -12.02 3.93
N GLY A 284 -16.47 -11.48 4.74
CA GLY A 284 -16.86 -12.05 6.03
C GLY A 284 -15.76 -12.02 7.09
N SER A 285 -14.81 -11.06 7.02
CA SER A 285 -13.72 -10.94 7.98
C SER A 285 -14.17 -10.22 9.26
N GLU A 286 -14.40 -10.96 10.35
CA GLU A 286 -14.76 -10.35 11.63
C GLU A 286 -13.65 -9.43 12.18
N ARG A 287 -12.39 -9.80 12.00
CA ARG A 287 -11.27 -8.97 12.39
C ARG A 287 -11.21 -7.70 11.56
N GLY A 288 -11.48 -7.79 10.26
CA GLY A 288 -11.55 -6.62 9.39
C GLY A 288 -12.70 -5.69 9.75
N LYS A 289 -13.87 -6.23 10.10
CA LYS A 289 -15.02 -5.43 10.59
C LYS A 289 -14.68 -4.71 11.89
N ALA A 290 -14.00 -5.38 12.82
CA ALA A 290 -13.53 -4.77 14.06
C ALA A 290 -12.55 -3.62 13.78
N PHE A 291 -11.56 -3.84 12.91
CA PHE A 291 -10.62 -2.79 12.48
C PHE A 291 -11.34 -1.56 11.91
N VAL A 292 -12.33 -1.74 11.03
CA VAL A 292 -13.11 -0.64 10.44
C VAL A 292 -13.87 0.13 11.52
N ARG A 293 -14.50 -0.57 12.46
CA ARG A 293 -15.22 0.04 13.58
C ARG A 293 -14.29 0.85 14.48
N ASP A 294 -13.22 0.22 14.97
CA ASP A 294 -12.32 0.79 15.98
C ASP A 294 -11.53 1.98 15.42
N PHE A 295 -11.11 1.87 14.13
CA PHE A 295 -10.50 2.97 13.40
C PHE A 295 -11.48 4.14 13.23
N GLY A 296 -12.73 3.84 12.84
CA GLY A 296 -13.80 4.85 12.67
C GLY A 296 -14.15 5.56 13.97
N GLU A 297 -14.20 4.85 15.10
CA GLU A 297 -14.42 5.42 16.41
C GLU A 297 -13.28 6.33 16.85
N ARG A 298 -12.05 5.90 16.62
CA ARG A 298 -10.86 6.64 17.06
C ARG A 298 -10.57 7.88 16.21
N TYR A 299 -10.72 7.78 14.89
CA TYR A 299 -10.27 8.82 13.96
C TYR A 299 -11.39 9.57 13.25
N GLN A 300 -12.66 9.19 13.46
CA GLN A 300 -13.86 9.79 12.84
C GLN A 300 -13.79 9.79 11.30
N THR A 301 -13.26 8.71 10.73
CA THR A 301 -13.11 8.48 9.29
C THR A 301 -13.03 6.97 9.01
N HIS A 302 -13.41 6.52 7.82
CA HIS A 302 -13.14 5.14 7.42
C HIS A 302 -11.65 4.92 7.17
N PRO A 303 -11.10 3.74 7.49
CA PRO A 303 -9.73 3.41 7.11
C PRO A 303 -9.61 3.26 5.60
N SER A 304 -8.52 3.79 5.03
CA SER A 304 -8.13 3.55 3.64
C SER A 304 -7.27 2.30 3.50
N SER A 305 -6.98 1.87 2.26
CA SER A 305 -5.99 0.82 1.96
C SER A 305 -4.62 1.11 2.57
N SER A 306 -4.22 2.40 2.65
CA SER A 306 -2.98 2.82 3.30
C SER A 306 -2.95 2.49 4.79
N ALA A 307 -4.05 2.73 5.49
CA ALA A 307 -4.19 2.41 6.91
C ALA A 307 -4.22 0.90 7.12
N ALA A 308 -4.99 0.17 6.29
CA ALA A 308 -5.08 -1.29 6.34
C ALA A 308 -3.72 -1.95 6.08
N SER A 309 -2.94 -1.46 5.11
CA SER A 309 -1.60 -1.95 4.80
C SER A 309 -0.64 -1.82 5.99
N ALA A 310 -0.56 -0.65 6.60
CA ALA A 310 0.31 -0.42 7.75
C ALA A 310 -0.12 -1.23 8.98
N TYR A 311 -1.42 -1.34 9.23
CA TYR A 311 -1.98 -2.20 10.28
C TYR A 311 -1.60 -3.66 10.06
N SER A 312 -1.80 -4.17 8.85
CA SER A 312 -1.48 -5.56 8.48
C SER A 312 0.01 -5.85 8.64
N ILE A 313 0.89 -4.96 8.21
CA ILE A 313 2.35 -5.11 8.34
C ILE A 313 2.77 -5.26 9.80
N VAL A 314 2.25 -4.42 10.70
CA VAL A 314 2.58 -4.49 12.12
C VAL A 314 2.14 -5.83 12.71
N TYR A 315 0.92 -6.30 12.39
CA TYR A 315 0.43 -7.60 12.84
C TYR A 315 1.21 -8.77 12.26
N GLN A 316 1.56 -8.72 10.97
CA GLN A 316 2.30 -9.80 10.31
C GLN A 316 3.74 -9.90 10.82
N TRP A 317 4.38 -8.76 11.08
CA TRP A 317 5.69 -8.76 11.72
C TRP A 317 5.62 -9.31 13.15
N ALA A 318 4.63 -8.89 13.94
CA ALA A 318 4.44 -9.35 15.32
C ALA A 318 4.17 -10.86 15.40
N ASP A 319 3.33 -11.39 14.52
CA ASP A 319 3.06 -12.82 14.39
C ASP A 319 4.32 -13.60 14.00
N ALA A 320 5.04 -13.14 12.95
CA ALA A 320 6.27 -13.79 12.49
C ALA A 320 7.36 -13.78 13.57
N ALA A 321 7.54 -12.66 14.28
CA ALA A 321 8.49 -12.56 15.40
C ALA A 321 8.12 -13.51 16.55
N THR A 322 6.84 -13.65 16.84
CA THR A 322 6.33 -14.58 17.87
C THR A 322 6.54 -16.04 17.47
N ARG A 323 6.24 -16.43 16.23
CA ARG A 323 6.49 -17.77 15.69
C ARG A 323 7.98 -18.11 15.64
N ALA A 324 8.80 -17.14 15.23
CA ALA A 324 10.26 -17.26 15.20
C ALA A 324 10.91 -17.23 16.60
N LYS A 325 10.18 -16.81 17.63
CA LYS A 325 10.71 -16.53 18.98
C LYS A 325 11.92 -15.57 18.94
N SER A 326 11.93 -14.65 17.98
CA SER A 326 13.04 -13.74 17.70
C SER A 326 12.53 -12.49 17.00
N ILE A 327 13.19 -11.34 17.25
CA ILE A 327 12.99 -10.10 16.53
C ILE A 327 14.06 -9.86 15.44
N GLY A 328 15.00 -10.80 15.28
CA GLY A 328 16.05 -10.72 14.27
C GLY A 328 15.51 -10.86 12.86
N SER A 329 15.99 -10.02 11.94
CA SER A 329 15.47 -9.96 10.57
C SER A 329 15.46 -11.31 9.86
N GLU A 330 16.54 -12.10 9.93
CA GLU A 330 16.63 -13.40 9.25
C GLU A 330 15.61 -14.41 9.76
N GLN A 331 15.40 -14.48 11.09
CA GLN A 331 14.42 -15.37 11.69
C GLN A 331 12.98 -14.94 11.34
N VAL A 332 12.71 -13.63 11.31
CA VAL A 332 11.41 -13.09 10.94
C VAL A 332 11.13 -13.32 9.45
N ILE A 333 12.12 -13.11 8.58
CA ILE A 333 12.02 -13.40 7.14
C ILE A 333 11.66 -14.87 6.92
N ALA A 334 12.40 -15.80 7.52
CA ALA A 334 12.12 -17.23 7.40
C ALA A 334 10.74 -17.63 7.92
N ALA A 335 10.22 -16.91 8.93
CA ALA A 335 8.87 -17.14 9.44
C ALA A 335 7.77 -16.51 8.56
N LEU A 336 8.10 -15.52 7.72
CA LEU A 336 7.17 -14.91 6.76
C LEU A 336 7.06 -15.70 5.46
N GLU A 337 8.18 -16.23 4.95
CA GLU A 337 8.23 -16.94 3.68
C GLU A 337 7.23 -18.11 3.65
N ASN A 338 6.36 -18.14 2.62
CA ASN A 338 5.25 -19.09 2.43
C ASN A 338 4.16 -19.08 3.51
N HIS A 339 4.17 -18.10 4.44
CA HIS A 339 3.13 -17.99 5.46
C HIS A 339 1.82 -17.46 4.87
N SER A 340 0.75 -18.22 5.09
CA SER A 340 -0.61 -17.82 4.74
C SER A 340 -1.36 -17.34 5.98
N TYR A 341 -2.17 -16.31 5.81
CA TYR A 341 -2.94 -15.71 6.89
C TYR A 341 -4.25 -15.09 6.37
N SER A 342 -5.20 -14.86 7.26
CA SER A 342 -6.39 -14.04 7.04
C SER A 342 -6.47 -13.03 8.17
N LEU A 343 -6.48 -11.74 7.85
CA LEU A 343 -6.53 -10.67 8.86
C LEU A 343 -7.70 -9.72 8.60
N LEU A 344 -7.59 -8.87 7.58
CA LEU A 344 -8.59 -7.84 7.26
C LEU A 344 -9.50 -8.21 6.09
N LYS A 345 -9.24 -9.34 5.45
CA LYS A 345 -9.95 -9.84 4.26
C LYS A 345 -9.74 -11.35 4.14
N ASP A 346 -10.03 -11.91 2.95
CA ASP A 346 -9.76 -13.29 2.57
C ASP A 346 -8.29 -13.70 2.75
N GLN A 347 -7.98 -14.95 2.48
CA GLN A 347 -6.63 -15.50 2.66
C GLN A 347 -5.60 -14.79 1.80
N GLN A 348 -4.49 -14.45 2.44
CA GLN A 348 -3.30 -13.84 1.85
C GLN A 348 -2.08 -14.72 2.10
N GLN A 349 -1.03 -14.56 1.30
CA GLN A 349 0.22 -15.32 1.47
C GLN A 349 1.44 -14.44 1.19
N TRP A 350 2.45 -14.52 2.06
CA TRP A 350 3.79 -14.04 1.78
C TRP A 350 4.53 -15.04 0.92
N ARG A 351 4.72 -14.72 -0.35
CA ARG A 351 5.34 -15.63 -1.31
C ARG A 351 6.87 -15.59 -1.18
N GLU A 352 7.51 -16.76 -1.12
CA GLU A 352 8.96 -16.88 -0.86
C GLU A 352 9.82 -16.30 -1.98
N PHE A 353 9.51 -16.59 -3.23
CA PHE A 353 10.43 -16.30 -4.32
C PHE A 353 10.57 -14.81 -4.66
N ASP A 354 9.59 -13.97 -4.31
CA ASP A 354 9.59 -12.54 -4.61
C ASP A 354 9.18 -11.65 -3.43
N HIS A 355 8.81 -12.22 -2.29
CA HIS A 355 8.32 -11.53 -1.10
C HIS A 355 7.11 -10.60 -1.37
N GLN A 356 6.33 -10.93 -2.42
CA GLN A 356 5.05 -10.30 -2.67
C GLN A 356 3.97 -10.91 -1.78
N ASN A 357 3.16 -10.06 -1.16
CA ASN A 357 1.90 -10.49 -0.59
C ASN A 357 0.92 -10.83 -1.71
N VAL A 358 0.59 -12.10 -1.85
CA VAL A 358 -0.40 -12.58 -2.82
C VAL A 358 -1.78 -12.46 -2.20
N GLN A 359 -2.65 -11.68 -2.81
CA GLN A 359 -3.94 -11.28 -2.27
C GLN A 359 -4.93 -10.94 -3.37
N THR A 360 -6.23 -11.02 -3.06
CA THR A 360 -7.31 -10.56 -3.95
C THR A 360 -7.14 -9.06 -4.22
N VAL A 361 -7.29 -8.67 -5.49
CA VAL A 361 -7.28 -7.27 -5.96
C VAL A 361 -8.63 -6.95 -6.58
N TYR A 362 -9.11 -5.75 -6.32
CA TYR A 362 -10.43 -5.30 -6.73
C TYR A 362 -10.33 -4.21 -7.79
N ALA A 363 -11.12 -4.33 -8.87
CA ALA A 363 -11.44 -3.19 -9.71
C ALA A 363 -12.62 -2.45 -9.07
N ILE A 364 -12.50 -1.15 -9.00
CA ILE A 364 -13.44 -0.26 -8.33
C ILE A 364 -13.92 0.84 -9.28
N GLN A 365 -15.12 1.32 -9.04
CA GLN A 365 -15.68 2.50 -9.70
C GLN A 365 -16.12 3.51 -8.65
N VAL A 366 -15.85 4.79 -8.89
CA VAL A 366 -16.31 5.85 -7.99
C VAL A 366 -17.80 6.06 -8.12
N LYS A 367 -18.50 5.98 -7.00
CA LYS A 367 -19.96 6.14 -6.88
C LYS A 367 -20.40 7.58 -7.15
N PRO A 368 -21.67 7.78 -7.54
CA PRO A 368 -22.28 9.09 -7.56
C PRO A 368 -22.29 9.74 -6.17
N ARG A 369 -22.14 11.08 -6.13
CA ARG A 369 -22.09 11.84 -4.89
C ARG A 369 -23.28 11.58 -3.95
N GLU A 370 -24.48 11.46 -4.51
CA GLU A 370 -25.71 11.19 -3.76
C GLU A 370 -25.68 9.84 -3.02
N GLU A 371 -24.91 8.87 -3.49
CA GLU A 371 -24.68 7.60 -2.80
C GLU A 371 -23.60 7.73 -1.72
N VAL A 372 -22.52 8.42 -2.04
CA VAL A 372 -21.43 8.69 -1.09
C VAL A 372 -21.93 9.40 0.17
N LEU A 373 -22.84 10.37 -0.01
CA LEU A 373 -23.40 11.17 1.11
C LEU A 373 -24.32 10.39 2.06
N LYS A 374 -24.76 9.19 1.71
CA LYS A 374 -25.56 8.32 2.59
C LYS A 374 -24.74 7.67 3.70
N ASP A 375 -23.42 7.58 3.53
CA ASP A 375 -22.53 7.01 4.53
C ASP A 375 -22.32 7.96 5.71
N ARG A 376 -22.12 7.38 6.91
CA ARG A 376 -21.89 8.09 8.17
C ARG A 376 -20.79 9.16 8.07
N PHE A 377 -19.66 8.82 7.44
CA PHE A 377 -18.52 9.71 7.23
C PHE A 377 -18.50 10.35 5.85
N LYS A 378 -19.49 10.04 4.99
CA LYS A 378 -19.55 10.51 3.59
C LYS A 378 -18.32 10.08 2.78
N GLN A 379 -17.87 8.86 3.00
CA GLN A 379 -16.64 8.29 2.41
C GLN A 379 -16.86 6.92 1.74
N ASP A 380 -18.11 6.54 1.46
CA ASP A 380 -18.41 5.32 0.70
C ASP A 380 -18.23 5.53 -0.81
N TYR A 381 -16.98 5.85 -1.19
CA TYR A 381 -16.64 6.27 -2.55
C TYR A 381 -16.71 5.16 -3.59
N PHE A 382 -16.51 3.90 -3.22
CA PHE A 382 -16.20 2.85 -4.17
C PHE A 382 -17.28 1.76 -4.26
N GLU A 383 -17.66 1.44 -5.50
CA GLU A 383 -18.30 0.20 -5.85
C GLU A 383 -17.23 -0.79 -6.36
N ILE A 384 -17.25 -2.02 -5.86
CA ILE A 384 -16.41 -3.11 -6.38
C ILE A 384 -17.11 -3.68 -7.61
N VAL A 385 -16.51 -3.48 -8.79
CA VAL A 385 -17.09 -3.89 -10.07
C VAL A 385 -16.51 -5.18 -10.65
N HIS A 386 -15.31 -5.55 -10.19
CA HIS A 386 -14.64 -6.81 -10.56
C HIS A 386 -13.58 -7.17 -9.51
N ARG A 387 -13.16 -8.44 -9.47
CA ARG A 387 -12.06 -8.90 -8.61
C ARG A 387 -11.33 -10.08 -9.24
N LEU A 388 -10.05 -10.21 -8.93
CA LEU A 388 -9.25 -11.40 -9.18
C LEU A 388 -8.63 -11.89 -7.87
N SER A 389 -8.61 -13.20 -7.69
CA SER A 389 -7.86 -13.79 -6.58
C SER A 389 -6.36 -13.47 -6.69
N GLY A 390 -5.63 -13.58 -5.60
CA GLY A 390 -4.20 -13.33 -5.61
C GLY A 390 -3.44 -14.18 -6.64
N GLU A 391 -3.81 -15.45 -6.79
CA GLU A 391 -3.22 -16.36 -7.78
C GLU A 391 -3.51 -15.94 -9.23
N GLN A 392 -4.74 -15.48 -9.49
CA GLN A 392 -5.12 -15.01 -10.82
C GLN A 392 -4.45 -13.68 -11.19
N ALA A 393 -4.23 -12.80 -10.19
CA ALA A 393 -3.68 -11.48 -10.41
C ALA A 393 -2.15 -11.47 -10.42
N ALA A 394 -1.48 -12.22 -9.54
CA ALA A 394 -0.03 -12.17 -9.37
C ALA A 394 0.74 -12.78 -10.56
N PRO A 395 1.95 -12.28 -10.85
CA PRO A 395 2.82 -12.92 -11.84
C PRO A 395 3.24 -14.31 -11.37
N THR A 396 3.40 -15.23 -12.29
CA THR A 396 3.98 -16.55 -12.04
C THR A 396 5.48 -16.45 -11.72
N LEU A 397 6.07 -17.53 -11.18
CA LEU A 397 7.51 -17.60 -10.97
C LEU A 397 8.28 -17.39 -12.29
N ALA A 398 7.81 -17.97 -13.40
CA ALA A 398 8.47 -17.83 -14.71
C ALA A 398 8.46 -16.38 -15.21
N GLU A 399 7.32 -15.70 -15.16
CA GLU A 399 7.17 -14.29 -15.53
C GLU A 399 8.07 -13.39 -14.68
N TRP A 400 8.09 -13.59 -13.34
CA TRP A 400 8.97 -12.86 -12.45
C TRP A 400 10.45 -13.09 -12.72
N GLN A 401 10.86 -14.33 -12.99
CA GLN A 401 12.23 -14.67 -13.32
C GLN A 401 12.67 -14.05 -14.65
N GLU A 402 11.78 -14.00 -15.64
CA GLU A 402 12.03 -13.35 -16.92
C GLU A 402 12.23 -11.84 -16.76
N GLU A 403 11.34 -11.17 -16.00
CA GLU A 403 11.46 -9.75 -15.67
C GLU A 403 12.81 -9.45 -14.98
N ARG A 404 13.22 -10.28 -14.02
CA ARG A 404 14.52 -10.10 -13.36
C ARG A 404 15.70 -10.27 -14.30
N ARG A 405 15.67 -11.29 -15.16
CA ARG A 405 16.74 -11.50 -16.17
C ARG A 405 16.81 -10.33 -17.14
N ALA A 406 15.66 -9.84 -17.61
CA ALA A 406 15.58 -8.65 -18.46
C ALA A 406 16.16 -7.41 -17.78
N GLY A 407 16.02 -7.29 -16.46
CA GLY A 407 16.63 -6.27 -15.61
C GLY A 407 18.08 -6.54 -15.21
N GLY A 408 18.74 -7.59 -15.75
CA GLY A 408 20.12 -7.94 -15.41
C GLY A 408 20.30 -8.51 -14.01
N GLN A 409 19.25 -9.03 -13.38
CA GLN A 409 19.26 -9.54 -12.01
C GLN A 409 19.21 -11.08 -11.97
N PRO A 410 19.75 -11.71 -10.91
CA PRO A 410 19.59 -13.15 -10.69
C PRO A 410 18.10 -13.53 -10.60
N ALA A 411 17.76 -14.71 -11.13
CA ALA A 411 16.41 -15.27 -11.11
C ALA A 411 15.98 -15.77 -9.70
N ARG A 412 16.52 -15.17 -8.64
CA ARG A 412 16.21 -15.39 -7.23
C ARG A 412 16.52 -14.14 -6.43
N LEU A 413 15.90 -13.98 -5.26
CA LEU A 413 16.27 -12.93 -4.28
C LEU A 413 17.65 -13.22 -3.65
N GLN A 414 18.41 -12.15 -3.36
CA GLN A 414 19.72 -12.19 -2.71
C GLN A 414 19.74 -11.26 -1.50
#